data_1d9b2bd490e2593c564fd1afaf8befae
#
_entry.id   1d9b2bd490e2593c564fd1afaf8befae
#
_cell.length_a   1.000
_cell.length_b   1.000
_cell.length_c   1.000
_cell.angle_alpha   90.00
_cell.angle_beta   90.00
_cell.angle_gamma   90.00
#
_symmetry.space_group_name_H-M   'P 1'
#
loop_
_entity.id
_entity.type
_entity.pdbx_description
1 polymer ?
#
loop_
_entity_poly.entity_id
_entity_poly.type
_entity_poly.pdbx_seq_one_letter_code
_entity_poly.pdbx_strand_id
1 'polypeptide(L)'
;SIQQLNPSARIHILLSEIREFKIKVIGHLQQPGLYTVTPVSRVSDLYKEIMSELELDDIEAKETEQDEEKDEDDGEDDINNEELNYPELSRRNLIILRNDDSLKVDLLEFGSTGSDINNPFLHQGDIVLIPLMDHIVGVFGGIKIPGDYEFVRGESLTHIIKLAGGLRPDADPKKIQITRFTSPTEKYTFTATMDDADTIILSPEDHIMIRYEQDYKRQDIIYVKGEVKYPGVYAIDVGNTKIGKVLEKAGGYTSKADKTKLFINNKSISKIPDREKDRILIIPEENRSAEEKSYIKARML
;
A
#
# COMPACT_ATOMS: atom_id res chain seq x y z
N SER A 1 -26.07 53.43 11.28
CA SER A 1 -25.38 52.34 12.07
C SER A 1 -25.99 52.33 13.47
N ILE A 2 -26.20 51.17 14.06
CA ILE A 2 -26.78 51.00 15.45
C ILE A 2 -25.91 51.74 16.47
N GLN A 3 -24.59 51.79 16.31
CA GLN A 3 -23.68 52.52 17.16
C GLN A 3 -23.82 54.04 17.06
N GLN A 4 -24.36 54.60 15.93
CA GLN A 4 -24.66 56.01 15.78
C GLN A 4 -25.93 56.38 16.60
N LEU A 5 -26.84 55.42 16.78
CA LEU A 5 -28.07 55.62 17.56
C LEU A 5 -27.87 55.36 19.06
N ASN A 6 -26.90 54.51 19.41
CA ASN A 6 -26.54 54.22 20.81
C ASN A 6 -25.05 53.90 20.96
N PRO A 7 -24.19 54.90 21.27
CA PRO A 7 -22.75 54.77 21.37
C PRO A 7 -22.27 53.79 22.47
N SER A 8 -23.09 53.51 23.45
CA SER A 8 -22.75 52.55 24.52
C SER A 8 -23.19 51.13 24.28
N ALA A 9 -23.85 50.85 23.16
CA ALA A 9 -24.29 49.48 22.81
C ALA A 9 -23.11 48.58 22.48
N ARG A 10 -23.02 47.45 23.14
CA ARG A 10 -22.15 46.33 22.79
C ARG A 10 -22.95 45.40 21.86
N ILE A 11 -22.52 45.29 20.62
CA ILE A 11 -23.18 44.46 19.63
C ILE A 11 -22.45 43.11 19.60
N HIS A 12 -23.19 42.04 19.87
CA HIS A 12 -22.71 40.67 19.68
C HIS A 12 -23.50 40.08 18.54
N ILE A 13 -22.76 39.59 17.51
CA ILE A 13 -23.36 38.90 16.38
C ILE A 13 -23.04 37.41 16.57
N LEU A 14 -24.06 36.60 16.67
CA LEU A 14 -23.93 35.14 16.75
C LEU A 14 -24.63 34.54 15.53
N LEU A 15 -23.93 33.65 14.86
CA LEU A 15 -24.54 32.76 13.83
C LEU A 15 -25.29 31.67 14.61
N SER A 16 -26.61 31.68 14.58
CA SER A 16 -27.45 30.72 15.32
C SER A 16 -27.71 29.43 14.55
N GLU A 17 -27.84 29.53 13.23
CA GLU A 17 -28.13 28.40 12.35
C GLU A 17 -27.47 28.60 10.98
N ILE A 18 -27.04 27.50 10.35
CA ILE A 18 -26.56 27.48 8.97
C ILE A 18 -27.75 27.09 8.07
N ARG A 19 -27.91 27.81 6.97
CA ARG A 19 -28.95 27.49 5.99
C ARG A 19 -28.70 26.09 5.42
N GLU A 20 -29.73 25.27 5.35
CA GLU A 20 -29.76 24.00 4.66
C GLU A 20 -30.44 24.11 3.30
N PHE A 21 -30.00 23.29 2.36
CA PHE A 21 -30.66 23.13 1.05
C PHE A 21 -30.52 21.68 0.57
N LYS A 22 -31.33 21.34 -0.41
CA LYS A 22 -31.31 19.99 -1.00
C LYS A 22 -30.60 19.99 -2.32
N ILE A 23 -29.80 18.94 -2.52
CA ILE A 23 -29.18 18.57 -3.80
C ILE A 23 -29.70 17.22 -4.23
N LYS A 24 -29.58 16.91 -5.51
CA LYS A 24 -29.97 15.62 -6.06
C LYS A 24 -28.72 14.74 -6.23
N VAL A 25 -28.75 13.53 -5.71
CA VAL A 25 -27.71 12.52 -5.92
C VAL A 25 -28.27 11.42 -6.80
N ILE A 26 -27.55 11.07 -7.85
CA ILE A 26 -27.89 10.04 -8.84
C ILE A 26 -26.71 9.10 -9.07
N GLY A 27 -26.98 7.91 -9.52
CA GLY A 27 -25.99 6.86 -9.80
C GLY A 27 -26.52 5.49 -9.37
N HIS A 28 -25.61 4.54 -9.26
CA HIS A 28 -25.94 3.18 -8.83
C HIS A 28 -25.81 3.06 -7.29
N LEU A 29 -26.59 3.89 -6.60
CA LEU A 29 -26.65 3.96 -5.15
C LEU A 29 -27.83 3.13 -4.65
N GLN A 30 -27.75 2.62 -3.44
CA GLN A 30 -28.91 1.98 -2.79
C GLN A 30 -30.04 3.00 -2.57
N GLN A 31 -29.69 4.24 -2.19
CA GLN A 31 -30.67 5.31 -1.93
C GLN A 31 -30.37 6.56 -2.80
N PRO A 32 -30.61 6.52 -4.13
CA PRO A 32 -30.56 7.74 -4.93
C PRO A 32 -31.68 8.68 -4.54
N GLY A 33 -31.42 9.99 -4.50
CA GLY A 33 -32.47 10.91 -4.10
C GLY A 33 -32.01 12.31 -3.73
N LEU A 34 -32.71 12.92 -2.79
CA LEU A 34 -32.44 14.26 -2.30
C LEU A 34 -31.73 14.22 -0.96
N TYR A 35 -30.53 14.75 -0.92
CA TYR A 35 -29.72 14.87 0.27
C TYR A 35 -29.73 16.30 0.79
N THR A 36 -29.76 16.47 2.12
CA THR A 36 -29.75 17.78 2.77
C THR A 36 -28.33 18.16 3.12
N VAL A 37 -27.87 19.28 2.58
CA VAL A 37 -26.49 19.76 2.76
C VAL A 37 -26.49 21.24 3.15
N THR A 38 -25.34 21.73 3.61
CA THR A 38 -25.10 23.14 3.97
C THR A 38 -24.17 23.83 2.97
N PRO A 39 -24.07 25.16 2.94
CA PRO A 39 -23.15 25.88 2.07
C PRO A 39 -21.67 25.61 2.34
N VAL A 40 -21.35 24.97 3.45
CA VAL A 40 -19.97 24.56 3.81
C VAL A 40 -19.70 23.08 3.56
N SER A 41 -20.71 22.32 3.16
CA SER A 41 -20.57 20.89 2.78
C SER A 41 -19.84 20.75 1.45
N ARG A 42 -18.92 19.84 1.38
CA ARG A 42 -18.18 19.46 0.17
C ARG A 42 -18.65 18.11 -0.37
N VAL A 43 -18.23 17.78 -1.57
CA VAL A 43 -18.54 16.47 -2.17
C VAL A 43 -18.01 15.31 -1.29
N SER A 44 -16.87 15.47 -0.66
CA SER A 44 -16.31 14.46 0.24
C SER A 44 -17.18 14.19 1.48
N ASP A 45 -17.89 15.21 1.97
CA ASP A 45 -18.78 15.06 3.13
C ASP A 45 -20.02 14.27 2.73
N LEU A 46 -20.61 14.62 1.59
CA LEU A 46 -21.71 13.87 1.00
C LEU A 46 -21.32 12.41 0.69
N TYR A 47 -20.14 12.20 0.11
CA TYR A 47 -19.67 10.85 -0.23
C TYR A 47 -19.51 9.98 1.03
N LYS A 48 -18.98 10.54 2.12
CA LYS A 48 -18.86 9.85 3.41
C LYS A 48 -20.21 9.49 4.01
N GLU A 49 -21.19 10.39 3.92
CA GLU A 49 -22.54 10.15 4.39
C GLU A 49 -23.17 8.94 3.65
N ILE A 50 -23.08 8.93 2.30
CA ILE A 50 -23.56 7.82 1.49
C ILE A 50 -22.84 6.51 1.82
N MET A 51 -21.52 6.51 1.97
CA MET A 51 -20.76 5.31 2.32
C MET A 51 -21.09 4.78 3.72
N SER A 52 -21.35 5.66 4.68
CA SER A 52 -21.73 5.25 6.04
C SER A 52 -23.14 4.61 6.08
N GLU A 53 -24.06 5.05 5.23
CA GLU A 53 -25.38 4.42 5.08
C GLU A 53 -25.25 3.00 4.49
N LEU A 54 -24.36 2.81 3.49
CA LEU A 54 -24.09 1.50 2.90
C LEU A 54 -23.52 0.50 3.91
N GLU A 55 -22.54 0.93 4.73
CA GLU A 55 -21.96 0.08 5.77
C GLU A 55 -22.95 -0.36 6.84
N LEU A 56 -23.92 0.50 7.19
CA LEU A 56 -24.97 0.17 8.17
C LEU A 56 -25.94 -0.87 7.61
N ASP A 57 -26.37 -0.70 6.36
CA ASP A 57 -27.29 -1.64 5.71
C ASP A 57 -26.67 -3.04 5.56
N ASP A 58 -25.34 -3.13 5.29
CA ASP A 58 -24.62 -4.39 5.22
C ASP A 58 -24.52 -5.10 6.59
N ILE A 59 -24.44 -4.35 7.68
CA ILE A 59 -24.44 -4.90 9.05
C ILE A 59 -25.82 -5.44 9.40
N GLU A 60 -26.89 -4.69 9.11
CA GLU A 60 -28.28 -5.11 9.36
C GLU A 60 -28.67 -6.33 8.53
N ALA A 61 -28.20 -6.43 7.28
CA ALA A 61 -28.41 -7.58 6.43
C ALA A 61 -27.75 -8.85 7.01
N LYS A 62 -26.51 -8.76 7.47
CA LYS A 62 -25.77 -9.87 8.09
C LYS A 62 -26.37 -10.32 9.43
N GLU A 63 -26.95 -9.40 10.22
CA GLU A 63 -27.60 -9.73 11.48
C GLU A 63 -28.94 -10.47 11.24
N THR A 64 -29.70 -10.10 10.19
CA THR A 64 -30.96 -10.79 9.83
C THR A 64 -30.74 -12.19 9.27
N GLU A 65 -29.67 -12.44 8.53
CA GLU A 65 -29.31 -13.78 8.04
C GLU A 65 -28.89 -14.72 9.15
N GLN A 66 -28.24 -14.23 10.21
CA GLN A 66 -27.84 -15.06 11.36
C GLN A 66 -29.01 -15.49 12.27
N ASP A 67 -30.13 -14.78 12.24
CA ASP A 67 -31.32 -15.14 13.03
C ASP A 67 -32.23 -16.18 12.34
N GLU A 68 -32.10 -16.35 11.00
CA GLU A 68 -32.87 -17.35 10.24
C GLU A 68 -32.20 -18.73 10.15
N GLU A 69 -30.89 -18.87 10.47
CA GLU A 69 -30.14 -20.13 10.39
C GLU A 69 -30.12 -20.97 11.69
N LYS A 70 -31.10 -20.85 12.57
CA LYS A 70 -31.22 -21.66 13.78
C LYS A 70 -32.31 -22.72 13.74
N ASP A 71 -32.45 -23.44 12.63
CA ASP A 71 -33.19 -24.70 12.64
C ASP A 71 -32.49 -25.74 11.73
N GLU A 72 -31.75 -26.59 12.42
CA GLU A 72 -31.37 -28.00 12.14
C GLU A 72 -31.30 -28.49 10.68
N ASP A 73 -30.10 -28.81 10.16
CA ASP A 73 -29.80 -30.16 9.73
C ASP A 73 -28.27 -30.36 9.45
N ASP A 74 -27.75 -31.53 9.91
CA ASP A 74 -26.38 -31.99 9.66
C ASP A 74 -26.19 -32.32 8.17
N GLY A 75 -25.58 -31.41 7.43
CA GLY A 75 -25.13 -31.64 6.08
C GLY A 75 -23.88 -30.78 5.78
N GLU A 76 -22.71 -31.43 5.69
CA GLU A 76 -21.49 -30.84 5.16
C GLU A 76 -21.71 -30.47 3.68
N ASP A 77 -22.21 -29.31 3.44
CA ASP A 77 -22.07 -28.64 2.15
C ASP A 77 -21.31 -27.34 2.38
N ASP A 78 -20.09 -27.27 1.83
CA ASP A 78 -19.32 -26.05 1.64
C ASP A 78 -20.17 -25.04 0.86
N ILE A 79 -21.02 -24.31 1.57
CA ILE A 79 -21.67 -23.13 1.03
C ILE A 79 -20.56 -22.09 0.92
N ASN A 80 -20.05 -21.96 -0.31
CA ASN A 80 -19.29 -20.79 -0.72
C ASN A 80 -20.06 -19.56 -0.25
N ASN A 81 -19.60 -18.90 0.79
CA ASN A 81 -19.92 -17.52 1.08
C ASN A 81 -19.40 -16.70 -0.11
N GLU A 82 -20.18 -16.65 -1.19
CA GLU A 82 -20.04 -15.57 -2.15
C GLU A 82 -20.42 -14.30 -1.36
N GLU A 83 -19.42 -13.65 -0.77
CA GLU A 83 -19.57 -12.26 -0.33
C GLU A 83 -20.25 -11.53 -1.48
N LEU A 84 -21.46 -11.01 -1.24
CA LEU A 84 -22.16 -10.14 -2.18
C LEU A 84 -21.24 -8.96 -2.44
N ASN A 85 -20.40 -9.10 -3.46
CA ASN A 85 -19.42 -8.11 -3.86
C ASN A 85 -20.19 -7.02 -4.61
N TYR A 86 -20.78 -6.07 -3.86
CA TYR A 86 -21.38 -4.89 -4.47
C TYR A 86 -20.31 -4.15 -5.25
N PRO A 87 -20.58 -3.76 -6.50
CA PRO A 87 -19.62 -3.01 -7.28
C PRO A 87 -19.29 -1.71 -6.57
N GLU A 88 -18.00 -1.44 -6.41
CA GLU A 88 -17.51 -0.26 -5.70
C GLU A 88 -17.96 1.04 -6.40
N LEU A 89 -18.37 2.02 -5.59
CA LEU A 89 -18.67 3.35 -6.09
C LEU A 89 -17.37 4.08 -6.47
N SER A 90 -17.44 4.78 -7.60
CA SER A 90 -16.32 5.61 -8.04
C SER A 90 -15.94 6.66 -7.00
N ARG A 91 -14.64 6.85 -6.82
CA ARG A 91 -14.04 7.91 -6.00
C ARG A 91 -13.29 8.95 -6.84
N ARG A 92 -13.10 8.67 -8.14
CA ARG A 92 -12.30 9.49 -9.06
C ARG A 92 -13.07 10.05 -10.26
N ASN A 93 -14.22 9.48 -10.58
CA ASN A 93 -15.00 9.87 -11.74
C ASN A 93 -16.37 10.46 -11.35
N LEU A 94 -16.48 11.11 -10.19
CA LEU A 94 -17.70 11.80 -9.80
C LEU A 94 -17.91 13.04 -10.68
N ILE A 95 -19.17 13.39 -10.89
CA ILE A 95 -19.55 14.54 -11.70
C ILE A 95 -20.58 15.37 -10.95
N ILE A 96 -20.36 16.68 -10.88
CA ILE A 96 -21.39 17.64 -10.47
C ILE A 96 -21.94 18.33 -11.71
N LEU A 97 -23.24 18.24 -11.91
CA LEU A 97 -23.93 19.03 -12.90
C LEU A 97 -24.46 20.29 -12.21
N ARG A 98 -23.97 21.45 -12.66
CA ARG A 98 -24.26 22.77 -12.09
C ARG A 98 -24.54 23.76 -13.21
N ASN A 99 -25.77 24.29 -13.34
CA ASN A 99 -26.14 25.32 -14.33
C ASN A 99 -25.64 24.98 -15.74
N ASP A 100 -25.93 23.87 -16.31
CA ASP A 100 -25.51 23.39 -17.64
C ASP A 100 -23.99 23.07 -17.77
N ASP A 101 -23.18 23.33 -16.74
CA ASP A 101 -21.78 22.93 -16.68
C ASP A 101 -21.61 21.57 -15.97
N SER A 102 -20.55 20.84 -16.32
CA SER A 102 -20.15 19.62 -15.64
C SER A 102 -18.77 19.78 -15.00
N LEU A 103 -18.70 19.54 -13.70
CA LEU A 103 -17.43 19.57 -12.92
C LEU A 103 -17.04 18.12 -12.59
N LYS A 104 -15.85 17.73 -12.99
CA LYS A 104 -15.27 16.45 -12.57
C LYS A 104 -14.72 16.58 -11.14
N VAL A 105 -14.89 15.53 -10.35
CA VAL A 105 -14.41 15.46 -8.97
C VAL A 105 -13.63 14.17 -8.79
N ASP A 106 -12.42 14.29 -8.26
CA ASP A 106 -11.53 13.18 -7.91
C ASP A 106 -11.18 13.25 -6.41
N LEU A 107 -11.91 12.50 -5.60
CA LEU A 107 -11.73 12.51 -4.14
C LEU A 107 -10.42 11.85 -3.71
N LEU A 108 -9.88 10.94 -4.52
CA LEU A 108 -8.58 10.32 -4.26
C LEU A 108 -7.45 11.33 -4.50
N GLU A 109 -7.52 12.08 -5.59
CA GLU A 109 -6.57 13.15 -5.87
C GLU A 109 -6.68 14.29 -4.85
N PHE A 110 -7.89 14.66 -4.43
CA PHE A 110 -8.07 15.59 -3.31
C PHE A 110 -7.35 15.11 -2.05
N GLY A 111 -7.52 13.84 -1.69
CA GLY A 111 -6.85 13.24 -0.52
C GLY A 111 -5.33 13.29 -0.59
N SER A 112 -4.75 13.19 -1.79
CA SER A 112 -3.30 13.20 -2.00
C SER A 112 -2.70 14.61 -2.14
N THR A 113 -3.45 15.56 -2.70
CA THR A 113 -2.96 16.90 -3.05
C THR A 113 -3.52 18.04 -2.21
N GLY A 114 -4.69 17.83 -1.59
CA GLY A 114 -5.47 18.87 -0.91
C GLY A 114 -6.09 19.90 -1.85
N SER A 115 -6.15 19.63 -3.17
CA SER A 115 -6.66 20.58 -4.17
C SER A 115 -8.17 20.70 -4.10
N ASP A 116 -8.67 21.89 -3.76
CA ASP A 116 -10.11 22.18 -3.66
C ASP A 116 -10.88 22.01 -4.98
N ILE A 117 -10.19 22.00 -6.12
CA ILE A 117 -10.80 21.74 -7.43
C ILE A 117 -11.40 20.33 -7.47
N ASN A 118 -10.73 19.37 -6.83
CA ASN A 118 -11.13 17.97 -6.78
C ASN A 118 -12.14 17.65 -5.68
N ASN A 119 -12.51 18.67 -4.87
CA ASN A 119 -13.51 18.53 -3.81
C ASN A 119 -14.24 19.87 -3.58
N PRO A 120 -15.01 20.35 -4.56
CA PRO A 120 -15.70 21.63 -4.47
C PRO A 120 -16.82 21.63 -3.41
N PHE A 121 -17.20 22.84 -2.99
CA PHE A 121 -18.40 23.03 -2.18
C PHE A 121 -19.66 22.73 -2.98
N LEU A 122 -20.67 22.21 -2.32
CA LEU A 122 -21.98 21.92 -2.88
C LEU A 122 -22.83 23.19 -2.92
N HIS A 123 -23.59 23.36 -3.99
CA HIS A 123 -24.48 24.49 -4.18
C HIS A 123 -25.92 24.01 -4.35
N GLN A 124 -26.86 24.90 -4.01
CA GLN A 124 -28.28 24.62 -4.23
C GLN A 124 -28.56 24.41 -5.72
N GLY A 125 -29.22 23.30 -6.06
CA GLY A 125 -29.54 22.91 -7.43
C GLY A 125 -28.50 22.02 -8.10
N ASP A 126 -27.39 21.69 -7.41
CA ASP A 126 -26.43 20.70 -7.92
C ASP A 126 -27.08 19.33 -8.06
N ILE A 127 -26.66 18.63 -9.10
CA ILE A 127 -26.89 17.19 -9.26
C ILE A 127 -25.53 16.50 -9.19
N VAL A 128 -25.36 15.62 -8.21
CA VAL A 128 -24.12 14.85 -8.05
C VAL A 128 -24.33 13.46 -8.62
N LEU A 129 -23.57 13.10 -9.64
CA LEU A 129 -23.54 11.76 -10.20
C LEU A 129 -22.36 11.00 -9.61
N ILE A 130 -22.66 9.87 -8.97
CA ILE A 130 -21.68 8.93 -8.44
C ILE A 130 -21.80 7.62 -9.25
N PRO A 131 -20.90 7.38 -10.23
CA PRO A 131 -20.94 6.15 -11.00
C PRO A 131 -20.34 4.97 -10.21
N LEU A 132 -20.49 3.76 -10.73
CA LEU A 132 -19.69 2.62 -10.31
C LEU A 132 -18.26 2.76 -10.81
N MET A 133 -17.32 2.15 -10.08
CA MET A 133 -15.96 1.96 -10.56
C MET A 133 -15.98 0.94 -11.71
N ASP A 134 -15.57 1.36 -12.91
CA ASP A 134 -15.67 0.55 -14.12
C ASP A 134 -14.35 -0.13 -14.47
N HIS A 135 -13.26 0.62 -14.43
CA HIS A 135 -11.93 0.15 -14.81
C HIS A 135 -10.88 0.52 -13.77
N ILE A 136 -9.86 -0.31 -13.68
CA ILE A 136 -8.72 -0.11 -12.78
C ILE A 136 -7.41 -0.03 -13.54
N VAL A 137 -6.37 0.47 -12.85
CA VAL A 137 -4.97 0.42 -13.23
C VAL A 137 -4.19 -0.10 -12.04
N GLY A 138 -3.48 -1.20 -12.23
CA GLY A 138 -2.65 -1.79 -11.18
C GLY A 138 -1.26 -1.14 -11.11
N VAL A 139 -0.83 -0.68 -9.93
CA VAL A 139 0.50 -0.07 -9.73
C VAL A 139 1.23 -0.78 -8.60
N PHE A 140 2.36 -1.44 -8.94
CA PHE A 140 3.05 -2.33 -8.02
C PHE A 140 4.58 -2.15 -8.07
N GLY A 141 5.27 -2.80 -7.12
CA GLY A 141 6.73 -2.81 -7.03
C GLY A 141 7.30 -1.62 -6.29
N GLY A 142 8.26 -0.90 -6.87
CA GLY A 142 8.99 0.21 -6.25
C GLY A 142 8.18 1.49 -6.07
N ILE A 143 6.93 1.38 -5.66
CA ILE A 143 5.99 2.48 -5.38
C ILE A 143 5.68 2.52 -3.89
N LYS A 144 5.32 3.68 -3.34
CA LYS A 144 5.05 3.81 -1.90
C LYS A 144 3.73 3.21 -1.47
N ILE A 145 2.68 3.38 -2.28
CA ILE A 145 1.35 2.84 -2.02
C ILE A 145 0.97 1.95 -3.21
N PRO A 146 1.34 0.65 -3.18
CA PRO A 146 0.96 -0.29 -4.23
C PRO A 146 -0.52 -0.66 -4.11
N GLY A 147 -1.15 -0.93 -5.26
CA GLY A 147 -2.54 -1.37 -5.32
C GLY A 147 -3.19 -1.07 -6.66
N ASP A 148 -4.48 -1.32 -6.70
CA ASP A 148 -5.34 -1.02 -7.84
C ASP A 148 -5.96 0.36 -7.65
N TYR A 149 -5.92 1.15 -8.71
CA TYR A 149 -6.43 2.51 -8.76
C TYR A 149 -7.51 2.60 -9.82
N GLU A 150 -8.60 3.27 -9.50
CA GLU A 150 -9.64 3.54 -10.47
C GLU A 150 -9.06 4.33 -11.66
N PHE A 151 -9.35 3.87 -12.87
CA PHE A 151 -8.88 4.49 -14.10
C PHE A 151 -9.59 5.83 -14.38
N VAL A 152 -8.81 6.82 -14.78
CA VAL A 152 -9.31 8.10 -15.26
C VAL A 152 -8.81 8.35 -16.68
N ARG A 153 -9.75 8.60 -17.59
CA ARG A 153 -9.41 8.81 -19.01
C ARG A 153 -8.48 10.01 -19.21
N GLY A 154 -7.39 9.79 -19.93
CA GLY A 154 -6.40 10.82 -20.26
C GLY A 154 -5.32 11.01 -19.19
N GLU A 155 -5.31 10.18 -18.15
CA GLU A 155 -4.31 10.21 -17.10
C GLU A 155 -2.95 9.70 -17.60
N SER A 156 -1.87 10.40 -17.21
CA SER A 156 -0.51 9.98 -17.55
C SER A 156 0.09 9.04 -16.50
N LEU A 157 1.12 8.30 -16.88
CA LEU A 157 1.90 7.46 -15.97
C LEU A 157 2.49 8.26 -14.81
N THR A 158 2.96 9.49 -15.04
CA THR A 158 3.45 10.36 -13.96
C THR A 158 2.36 10.68 -12.94
N HIS A 159 1.14 10.92 -13.42
CA HIS A 159 0.03 11.29 -12.54
C HIS A 159 -0.30 10.14 -11.58
N ILE A 160 -0.50 8.92 -12.10
CA ILE A 160 -0.83 7.77 -11.27
C ILE A 160 0.31 7.42 -10.30
N ILE A 161 1.57 7.55 -10.72
CA ILE A 161 2.73 7.36 -9.83
C ILE A 161 2.71 8.38 -8.68
N LYS A 162 2.38 9.65 -8.94
CA LYS A 162 2.23 10.67 -7.89
C LYS A 162 1.09 10.34 -6.95
N LEU A 163 -0.05 9.93 -7.49
CA LEU A 163 -1.22 9.52 -6.72
C LEU A 163 -0.92 8.33 -5.80
N ALA A 164 -0.11 7.39 -6.27
CA ALA A 164 0.40 6.26 -5.50
C ALA A 164 1.56 6.65 -4.53
N GLY A 165 1.69 7.92 -4.20
CA GLY A 165 2.65 8.46 -3.24
C GLY A 165 4.07 8.65 -3.78
N GLY A 166 4.31 8.39 -5.07
CA GLY A 166 5.60 8.49 -5.72
C GLY A 166 6.48 7.26 -5.54
N LEU A 167 7.61 7.25 -6.24
CA LEU A 167 8.57 6.16 -6.19
C LEU A 167 9.18 5.98 -4.80
N ARG A 168 9.47 4.74 -4.45
CA ARG A 168 10.30 4.41 -3.28
C ARG A 168 11.76 4.78 -3.56
N PRO A 169 12.57 5.01 -2.52
CA PRO A 169 14.00 5.31 -2.69
C PRO A 169 14.81 4.19 -3.39
N ASP A 170 14.33 2.96 -3.29
CA ASP A 170 14.93 1.75 -3.88
C ASP A 170 14.32 1.36 -5.23
N ALA A 171 13.46 2.21 -5.81
CA ALA A 171 12.89 2.01 -7.13
C ALA A 171 13.89 2.35 -8.24
N ASP A 172 13.85 1.61 -9.35
CA ASP A 172 14.60 1.93 -10.57
C ASP A 172 13.74 2.79 -11.50
N PRO A 173 13.96 4.11 -11.59
CA PRO A 173 13.12 5.00 -12.38
C PRO A 173 13.26 4.78 -13.89
N LYS A 174 14.20 3.97 -14.34
CA LYS A 174 14.44 3.63 -15.75
C LYS A 174 13.83 2.30 -16.17
N LYS A 175 13.21 1.58 -15.22
CA LYS A 175 12.65 0.24 -15.48
C LYS A 175 11.22 0.13 -14.97
N ILE A 176 10.32 0.89 -15.58
CA ILE A 176 8.89 0.82 -15.36
C ILE A 176 8.30 -0.04 -16.44
N GLN A 177 7.84 -1.22 -16.09
CA GLN A 177 7.23 -2.17 -17.01
C GLN A 177 5.71 -1.95 -17.02
N ILE A 178 5.13 -1.77 -18.20
CA ILE A 178 3.70 -1.60 -18.39
C ILE A 178 3.20 -2.75 -19.24
N THR A 179 2.23 -3.50 -18.74
CA THR A 179 1.52 -4.53 -19.48
C THR A 179 0.13 -4.03 -19.81
N ARG A 180 -0.19 -3.99 -21.10
CA ARG A 180 -1.44 -3.43 -21.64
C ARG A 180 -2.16 -4.46 -22.47
N PHE A 181 -3.47 -4.54 -22.31
CA PHE A 181 -4.33 -5.37 -23.15
C PHE A 181 -4.68 -4.64 -24.45
N THR A 182 -4.61 -5.36 -25.57
CA THR A 182 -5.07 -4.91 -26.90
C THR A 182 -6.42 -5.52 -27.26
N SER A 183 -6.72 -6.67 -26.65
CA SER A 183 -7.99 -7.38 -26.75
C SER A 183 -8.22 -8.15 -25.45
N PRO A 184 -9.38 -8.79 -25.23
CA PRO A 184 -9.63 -9.57 -24.02
C PRO A 184 -8.62 -10.70 -23.74
N THR A 185 -7.91 -11.17 -24.78
CA THR A 185 -6.97 -12.29 -24.69
C THR A 185 -5.52 -11.92 -25.05
N GLU A 186 -5.33 -10.77 -25.68
CA GLU A 186 -4.02 -10.34 -26.16
C GLU A 186 -3.48 -9.17 -25.35
N LYS A 187 -2.23 -9.27 -24.95
CA LYS A 187 -1.51 -8.22 -24.22
C LYS A 187 -0.10 -8.06 -24.73
N TYR A 188 0.44 -6.88 -24.59
CA TYR A 188 1.86 -6.61 -24.83
C TYR A 188 2.46 -5.89 -23.62
N THR A 189 3.77 -6.00 -23.50
CA THR A 189 4.52 -5.38 -22.43
C THR A 189 5.61 -4.51 -23.00
N PHE A 190 5.75 -3.31 -22.48
CA PHE A 190 6.81 -2.38 -22.83
C PHE A 190 7.44 -1.77 -21.59
N THR A 191 8.64 -1.22 -21.76
CA THR A 191 9.35 -0.56 -20.65
C THR A 191 9.36 0.94 -20.88
N ALA A 192 9.04 1.68 -19.84
CA ALA A 192 9.06 3.12 -19.78
C ALA A 192 10.10 3.60 -18.77
N THR A 193 10.41 4.89 -18.84
CA THR A 193 11.21 5.60 -17.84
C THR A 193 10.39 6.71 -17.20
N MET A 194 10.83 7.20 -16.05
CA MET A 194 10.20 8.40 -15.45
C MET A 194 10.31 9.64 -16.35
N ASP A 195 11.34 9.71 -17.19
CA ASP A 195 11.53 10.85 -18.11
C ASP A 195 10.46 10.87 -19.22
N ASP A 196 9.94 9.70 -19.60
CA ASP A 196 8.90 9.56 -20.62
C ASP A 196 7.49 9.52 -20.02
N ALA A 197 7.37 9.40 -18.71
CA ALA A 197 6.13 9.08 -18.02
C ALA A 197 5.00 10.13 -18.22
N ASP A 198 5.34 11.39 -18.45
CA ASP A 198 4.35 12.45 -18.73
C ASP A 198 3.65 12.26 -20.08
N THR A 199 4.32 11.61 -21.04
CA THR A 199 3.80 11.39 -22.39
C THR A 199 3.02 10.07 -22.53
N ILE A 200 3.17 9.18 -21.58
CA ILE A 200 2.52 7.89 -21.60
C ILE A 200 1.14 8.02 -20.97
N ILE A 201 0.11 8.01 -21.82
CA ILE A 201 -1.28 8.00 -21.38
C ILE A 201 -1.69 6.56 -21.07
N LEU A 202 -2.33 6.38 -19.90
CA LEU A 202 -2.79 5.09 -19.42
C LEU A 202 -4.02 4.60 -20.19
N SER A 203 -4.18 3.30 -20.22
CA SER A 203 -5.36 2.61 -20.73
C SER A 203 -6.03 1.81 -19.59
N PRO A 204 -7.33 1.53 -19.71
CA PRO A 204 -7.99 0.62 -18.77
C PRO A 204 -7.21 -0.70 -18.65
N GLU A 205 -7.20 -1.26 -17.43
CA GLU A 205 -6.54 -2.53 -17.11
C GLU A 205 -5.01 -2.54 -17.31
N ASP A 206 -4.35 -1.37 -17.46
CA ASP A 206 -2.90 -1.31 -17.46
C ASP A 206 -2.33 -1.85 -16.14
N HIS A 207 -1.34 -2.73 -16.24
CA HIS A 207 -0.60 -3.23 -15.10
C HIS A 207 0.82 -2.65 -15.11
N ILE A 208 1.12 -1.82 -14.12
CA ILE A 208 2.37 -1.08 -14.00
C ILE A 208 3.22 -1.73 -12.91
N MET A 209 4.40 -2.21 -13.28
CA MET A 209 5.38 -2.79 -12.37
C MET A 209 6.66 -1.96 -12.37
N ILE A 210 6.94 -1.30 -11.28
CA ILE A 210 8.16 -0.53 -11.08
C ILE A 210 9.21 -1.45 -10.48
N ARG A 211 10.35 -1.62 -11.17
CA ARG A 211 11.44 -2.48 -10.71
C ARG A 211 12.20 -1.83 -9.57
N TYR A 212 12.81 -2.67 -8.73
CA TYR A 212 13.73 -2.21 -7.70
C TYR A 212 15.14 -2.09 -8.26
N GLU A 213 15.89 -1.10 -7.78
CA GLU A 213 17.31 -0.99 -8.06
C GLU A 213 18.05 -2.12 -7.34
N GLN A 214 18.84 -2.87 -8.12
CA GLN A 214 19.55 -4.00 -7.60
C GLN A 214 20.64 -3.52 -6.62
N ASP A 215 20.71 -4.16 -5.46
CA ASP A 215 21.68 -3.84 -4.40
C ASP A 215 21.60 -2.39 -3.85
N TYR A 216 20.44 -1.72 -3.97
CA TYR A 216 20.24 -0.38 -3.44
C TYR A 216 20.62 -0.30 -1.95
N LYS A 217 21.64 0.54 -1.64
CA LYS A 217 22.15 0.78 -0.27
C LYS A 217 22.32 -0.50 0.56
N ARG A 218 22.61 -1.62 -0.11
CA ARG A 218 22.85 -2.89 0.57
C ARG A 218 24.03 -2.71 1.50
N GLN A 219 23.79 -2.89 2.79
CA GLN A 219 24.83 -2.95 3.80
C GLN A 219 25.04 -4.40 4.19
N ASP A 220 26.14 -4.96 3.75
CA ASP A 220 26.60 -6.25 4.25
C ASP A 220 27.29 -6.01 5.59
N ILE A 221 26.77 -6.65 6.65
CA ILE A 221 27.25 -6.46 8.02
C ILE A 221 27.71 -7.78 8.64
N ILE A 222 28.69 -7.69 9.52
CA ILE A 222 29.15 -8.78 10.35
C ILE A 222 29.08 -8.39 11.83
N TYR A 223 28.71 -9.34 12.65
CA TYR A 223 28.69 -9.19 14.11
C TYR A 223 29.99 -9.74 14.67
N VAL A 224 30.80 -8.90 15.30
CA VAL A 224 32.01 -9.30 16.03
C VAL A 224 31.69 -9.37 17.52
N LYS A 225 31.87 -10.55 18.10
CA LYS A 225 31.58 -10.84 19.50
C LYS A 225 32.83 -11.50 20.17
N GLY A 226 32.85 -11.50 21.48
CA GLY A 226 33.91 -12.13 22.27
C GLY A 226 35.02 -11.16 22.66
N GLU A 227 36.24 -11.69 22.87
CA GLU A 227 37.37 -11.00 23.43
C GLU A 227 38.11 -10.12 22.40
N VAL A 228 37.39 -9.09 21.89
CA VAL A 228 37.96 -8.02 21.08
C VAL A 228 37.75 -6.67 21.79
N LYS A 229 38.56 -5.66 21.46
CA LYS A 229 38.49 -4.35 22.14
C LYS A 229 37.13 -3.67 21.96
N TYR A 230 36.59 -3.75 20.75
CA TYR A 230 35.35 -3.10 20.40
C TYR A 230 34.39 -4.15 19.74
N PRO A 231 33.69 -4.96 20.55
CA PRO A 231 32.68 -5.85 20.02
C PRO A 231 31.52 -5.03 19.44
N GLY A 232 30.91 -5.48 18.31
CA GLY A 232 29.84 -4.72 17.67
C GLY A 232 29.54 -5.17 16.24
N VAL A 233 28.85 -4.31 15.53
CA VAL A 233 28.45 -4.52 14.14
C VAL A 233 29.38 -3.73 13.21
N TYR A 234 29.92 -4.41 12.21
CA TYR A 234 30.86 -3.82 11.26
C TYR A 234 30.35 -4.02 9.83
N ALA A 235 30.34 -2.94 9.05
CA ALA A 235 30.08 -3.03 7.62
C ALA A 235 31.29 -3.67 6.91
N ILE A 236 30.95 -4.52 5.94
CA ILE A 236 31.92 -5.24 5.11
C ILE A 236 31.57 -5.12 3.62
N ASP A 237 32.58 -5.31 2.78
CA ASP A 237 32.38 -5.51 1.34
C ASP A 237 32.52 -7.01 1.07
N VAL A 238 31.42 -7.63 0.63
CA VAL A 238 31.38 -9.08 0.34
C VAL A 238 32.41 -9.42 -0.74
N GLY A 239 33.18 -10.46 -0.49
CA GLY A 239 34.29 -10.90 -1.36
C GLY A 239 35.58 -10.14 -1.23
N ASN A 240 35.61 -8.92 -0.66
CA ASN A 240 36.82 -8.08 -0.54
C ASN A 240 37.30 -7.90 0.90
N THR A 241 36.41 -7.92 1.88
CA THR A 241 36.80 -7.69 3.28
C THR A 241 37.34 -8.96 3.91
N LYS A 242 38.64 -8.93 4.25
CA LYS A 242 39.32 -10.01 4.98
C LYS A 242 39.00 -9.94 6.47
N ILE A 243 38.94 -11.10 7.16
CA ILE A 243 38.69 -11.21 8.59
C ILE A 243 39.70 -10.38 9.41
N GLY A 244 40.96 -10.36 8.99
CA GLY A 244 41.99 -9.56 9.66
C GLY A 244 41.65 -8.07 9.70
N LYS A 245 41.11 -7.51 8.61
CA LYS A 245 40.64 -6.10 8.56
C LYS A 245 39.46 -5.84 9.49
N VAL A 246 38.59 -6.81 9.66
CA VAL A 246 37.45 -6.67 10.60
C VAL A 246 37.94 -6.67 12.03
N LEU A 247 38.86 -7.57 12.35
CA LEU A 247 39.51 -7.62 13.67
C LEU A 247 40.31 -6.36 13.98
N GLU A 248 40.99 -5.80 12.99
CA GLU A 248 41.70 -4.52 13.12
C GLU A 248 40.73 -3.37 13.42
N LYS A 249 39.62 -3.28 12.70
CA LYS A 249 38.53 -2.32 13.00
C LYS A 249 37.94 -2.51 14.39
N ALA A 250 37.86 -3.76 14.86
CA ALA A 250 37.45 -4.10 16.23
C ALA A 250 38.52 -3.83 17.31
N GLY A 251 39.65 -3.20 16.94
CA GLY A 251 40.73 -2.84 17.85
C GLY A 251 41.66 -4.03 18.25
N GLY A 252 41.53 -5.16 17.56
CA GLY A 252 42.25 -6.39 17.84
C GLY A 252 41.73 -7.16 19.05
N TYR A 253 42.42 -8.22 19.38
CA TYR A 253 42.11 -9.08 20.53
C TYR A 253 42.44 -8.42 21.87
N THR A 254 41.67 -8.73 22.89
CA THR A 254 42.05 -8.42 24.29
C THR A 254 43.12 -9.38 24.79
N SER A 255 43.70 -9.08 25.95
CA SER A 255 44.71 -9.95 26.62
C SER A 255 44.11 -11.28 27.08
N LYS A 256 42.79 -11.41 27.13
CA LYS A 256 42.06 -12.61 27.55
C LYS A 256 41.65 -13.50 26.38
N ALA A 257 41.88 -13.06 25.14
CA ALA A 257 41.47 -13.78 23.95
C ALA A 257 42.26 -15.06 23.71
N ASP A 258 41.56 -16.16 23.54
CA ASP A 258 42.14 -17.40 23.01
C ASP A 258 42.04 -17.37 21.46
N LYS A 259 43.17 -17.03 20.82
CA LYS A 259 43.25 -16.88 19.37
C LYS A 259 43.02 -18.20 18.61
N THR A 260 43.11 -19.34 19.29
CA THR A 260 42.89 -20.66 18.68
C THR A 260 41.41 -21.01 18.57
N LYS A 261 40.53 -20.26 19.25
CA LYS A 261 39.08 -20.46 19.30
C LYS A 261 38.28 -19.44 18.48
N LEU A 262 38.86 -18.93 17.40
CA LEU A 262 38.15 -18.11 16.46
C LEU A 262 37.22 -18.99 15.59
N PHE A 263 35.97 -18.69 15.55
CA PHE A 263 35.04 -19.33 14.63
C PHE A 263 34.15 -18.30 13.88
N ILE A 264 33.72 -18.67 12.69
CA ILE A 264 32.85 -17.85 11.84
C ILE A 264 31.52 -18.57 11.68
N ASN A 265 30.44 -17.91 12.11
CA ASN A 265 29.10 -18.41 11.90
C ASN A 265 28.45 -17.67 10.71
N ASN A 266 28.20 -18.38 9.63
CA ASN A 266 27.49 -17.86 8.47
C ASN A 266 26.01 -18.29 8.55
N LYS A 267 25.12 -17.38 8.97
CA LYS A 267 23.69 -17.64 9.12
C LYS A 267 22.99 -18.08 7.82
N SER A 268 23.51 -17.72 6.66
CA SER A 268 22.95 -18.14 5.38
C SER A 268 23.30 -19.60 5.09
N ILE A 269 24.50 -20.04 5.44
CA ILE A 269 24.94 -21.43 5.27
C ILE A 269 24.30 -22.32 6.34
N SER A 270 24.11 -21.82 7.57
CA SER A 270 23.50 -22.58 8.66
C SER A 270 22.02 -22.93 8.44
N LYS A 271 21.36 -22.25 7.50
CA LYS A 271 19.98 -22.55 7.08
C LYS A 271 19.89 -23.62 6.01
N ILE A 272 21.00 -23.96 5.36
CA ILE A 272 21.04 -25.04 4.37
C ILE A 272 21.20 -26.35 5.14
N PRO A 273 20.25 -27.32 5.01
CA PRO A 273 20.38 -28.62 5.66
C PRO A 273 21.70 -29.26 5.23
N ASP A 274 22.54 -29.62 6.20
CA ASP A 274 23.79 -30.32 5.96
C ASP A 274 23.48 -31.83 5.80
N ARG A 275 23.06 -32.23 4.59
CA ARG A 275 22.67 -33.60 4.28
C ARG A 275 23.75 -34.62 4.60
N GLU A 276 25.04 -34.23 4.51
CA GLU A 276 26.13 -35.12 4.83
C GLU A 276 26.27 -35.30 6.35
N LYS A 277 26.10 -34.24 7.12
CA LYS A 277 26.00 -34.32 8.59
C LYS A 277 24.85 -35.24 9.01
N ASP A 278 23.66 -35.04 8.39
CA ASP A 278 22.47 -35.85 8.72
C ASP A 278 22.69 -37.30 8.37
N ARG A 279 23.33 -37.62 7.25
CA ARG A 279 23.71 -38.96 6.84
C ARG A 279 24.63 -39.63 7.84
N ILE A 280 25.70 -38.92 8.28
CA ILE A 280 26.69 -39.47 9.18
C ILE A 280 26.10 -39.66 10.60
N LEU A 281 25.18 -38.80 11.03
CA LEU A 281 24.54 -38.93 12.34
C LEU A 281 23.67 -40.17 12.47
N ILE A 282 23.14 -40.71 11.35
CA ILE A 282 22.40 -41.99 11.32
C ILE A 282 23.34 -43.20 11.58
N ILE A 283 24.64 -43.07 11.27
CA ILE A 283 25.63 -44.14 11.48
C ILE A 283 26.03 -44.14 12.97
N PRO A 284 25.93 -45.30 13.65
CA PRO A 284 26.45 -45.39 15.03
C PRO A 284 27.92 -44.96 15.14
N GLU A 285 28.28 -44.26 16.23
CA GLU A 285 29.59 -43.62 16.37
C GLU A 285 30.78 -44.62 16.23
N GLU A 286 30.62 -45.83 16.67
CA GLU A 286 31.56 -46.95 16.57
C GLU A 286 31.83 -47.36 15.10
N ASN A 287 30.84 -47.19 14.21
CA ASN A 287 30.92 -47.55 12.80
C ASN A 287 31.32 -46.41 11.88
N ARG A 288 31.51 -45.17 12.40
CA ARG A 288 31.95 -44.01 11.63
C ARG A 288 33.43 -44.09 11.31
N SER A 289 33.75 -43.77 10.07
CA SER A 289 35.16 -43.65 9.66
C SER A 289 35.87 -42.47 10.37
N ALA A 290 37.20 -42.46 10.33
CA ALA A 290 37.99 -41.37 10.92
C ALA A 290 37.68 -40.01 10.28
N GLU A 291 37.37 -40.01 8.97
CA GLU A 291 36.99 -38.81 8.22
C GLU A 291 35.60 -38.32 8.65
N GLU A 292 34.64 -39.23 8.80
CA GLU A 292 33.29 -38.92 9.27
C GLU A 292 33.29 -38.38 10.72
N LYS A 293 34.07 -38.94 11.60
CA LYS A 293 34.28 -38.43 12.97
C LYS A 293 34.88 -37.05 12.95
N SER A 294 35.86 -36.80 12.07
CA SER A 294 36.50 -35.48 11.92
C SER A 294 35.52 -34.45 11.36
N TYR A 295 34.68 -34.85 10.36
CA TYR A 295 33.66 -34.03 9.78
C TYR A 295 32.63 -33.57 10.82
N ILE A 296 32.10 -34.51 11.61
CA ILE A 296 31.14 -34.19 12.67
C ILE A 296 31.76 -33.28 13.74
N LYS A 297 32.99 -33.57 14.16
CA LYS A 297 33.71 -32.74 15.14
C LYS A 297 33.88 -31.30 14.66
N ALA A 298 34.18 -31.11 13.37
CA ALA A 298 34.32 -29.79 12.79
C ALA A 298 33.02 -29.00 12.67
N ARG A 299 31.86 -29.70 12.68
CA ARG A 299 30.51 -29.10 12.53
C ARG A 299 29.74 -28.99 13.84
N MET A 300 30.23 -29.57 14.94
CA MET A 300 29.65 -29.44 16.27
C MET A 300 30.32 -28.36 17.13
N LEU A 301 31.38 -27.73 16.63
CA LEU A 301 32.04 -26.57 17.22
C LEU A 301 31.38 -25.28 16.71
#